data_159d0e5f3ffd7275d579b84fc237ec5a
#
_entry.id   159d0e5f3ffd7275d579b84fc237ec5a
#
_cell.length_a   1.000
_cell.length_b   1.000
_cell.length_c   1.000
_cell.angle_alpha   90.00
_cell.angle_beta   90.00
_cell.angle_gamma   90.00
#
_symmetry.space_group_name_H-M   'P 1'
#
loop_
_entity.id
_entity.type
_entity.pdbx_description
1 polymer ?
#
loop_
_entity_poly.entity_id
_entity_poly.type
_entity_poly.pdbx_seq_one_letter_code
_entity_poly.pdbx_strand_id
1 'polypeptide(L)'
;MCIQACAQPERPLPAAEVSQSEAPTWLLKANVTVFRHADRTPKQKLKFNFPIDEHWTQPFVRLLNGEKEEIILREKAQLRLIATAVEEAKGLGADGEDLVKLTQLNNALFSKIELPGTKAQLKPVYSKKQPGQVRKLTKLTLVFKWGGEVRRSILRL
;
A
#
# COMPACT_ATOMS: atom_id res chain seq x y z
N MET A 1 3.60 15.65 -2.46
CA MET A 1 3.72 16.83 -1.62
C MET A 1 4.74 17.71 -2.29
N CYS A 2 4.28 18.65 -3.11
CA CYS A 2 5.15 19.60 -3.83
C CYS A 2 5.48 20.71 -2.85
N ILE A 3 6.76 20.92 -2.62
CA ILE A 3 7.27 22.07 -1.86
C ILE A 3 7.35 23.21 -2.86
N GLN A 4 6.44 24.13 -2.75
CA GLN A 4 6.42 25.36 -3.52
C GLN A 4 7.37 26.34 -2.82
N ALA A 5 8.53 26.58 -3.42
CA ALA A 5 9.45 27.60 -2.95
C ALA A 5 8.86 28.98 -3.26
N CYS A 6 8.53 29.74 -2.23
CA CYS A 6 8.21 31.17 -2.37
C CYS A 6 9.49 31.93 -2.75
N ALA A 7 9.54 32.43 -3.97
CA ALA A 7 10.54 33.40 -4.39
C ALA A 7 10.24 34.74 -3.70
N GLN A 8 11.18 35.22 -2.89
CA GLN A 8 11.14 36.60 -2.39
C GLN A 8 11.65 37.57 -3.48
N PRO A 9 11.08 38.77 -3.60
CA PRO A 9 11.55 39.73 -4.57
C PRO A 9 12.98 40.21 -4.18
N GLU A 10 13.89 39.97 -5.09
CA GLU A 10 15.28 40.38 -4.93
C GLU A 10 15.38 41.94 -4.89
N ARG A 11 16.02 42.42 -3.83
CA ARG A 11 16.38 43.83 -3.69
C ARG A 11 17.50 44.12 -4.69
N PRO A 12 17.39 45.16 -5.53
CA PRO A 12 18.47 45.48 -6.46
C PRO A 12 19.75 45.83 -5.70
N LEU A 13 20.77 45.08 -5.91
CA LEU A 13 22.11 45.38 -5.41
C LEU A 13 22.67 46.59 -6.19
N PRO A 14 23.44 47.48 -5.54
CA PRO A 14 24.10 48.58 -6.25
C PRO A 14 25.09 47.98 -7.24
N ALA A 15 25.16 48.58 -8.43
CA ALA A 15 26.08 48.19 -9.49
C ALA A 15 27.52 48.30 -8.97
N ALA A 16 28.06 47.16 -8.49
CA ALA A 16 29.49 47.04 -8.29
C ALA A 16 30.11 46.92 -9.67
N GLU A 17 31.09 47.77 -9.94
CA GLU A 17 31.94 47.70 -11.12
C GLU A 17 32.44 46.26 -11.25
N VAL A 18 31.96 45.56 -12.26
CA VAL A 18 32.39 44.20 -12.60
C VAL A 18 33.83 44.36 -13.13
N SER A 19 34.82 44.17 -12.25
CA SER A 19 36.15 43.85 -12.69
C SER A 19 36.04 42.64 -13.61
N GLN A 20 36.54 42.75 -14.85
CA GLN A 20 36.56 41.65 -15.81
C GLN A 20 37.31 40.48 -15.15
N SER A 21 36.59 39.62 -14.45
CA SER A 21 37.20 38.37 -13.99
C SER A 21 37.48 37.54 -15.23
N GLU A 22 38.71 37.13 -15.37
CA GLU A 22 39.14 36.21 -16.42
C GLU A 22 38.16 35.04 -16.46
N ALA A 23 37.67 34.71 -17.67
CA ALA A 23 36.77 33.59 -17.84
C ALA A 23 37.37 32.31 -17.23
N PRO A 24 36.60 31.50 -16.52
CA PRO A 24 37.13 30.31 -15.88
C PRO A 24 37.85 29.42 -16.91
N THR A 25 39.11 29.11 -16.64
CA THR A 25 39.95 28.31 -17.53
C THR A 25 39.59 26.83 -17.59
N TRP A 26 38.55 26.42 -16.80
CA TRP A 26 38.08 25.04 -16.77
C TRP A 26 36.63 24.96 -17.29
N LEU A 27 36.34 23.88 -17.98
CA LEU A 27 35.03 23.55 -18.50
C LEU A 27 34.61 22.17 -17.96
N LEU A 28 33.46 22.09 -17.30
CA LEU A 28 32.91 20.81 -16.90
C LEU A 28 32.50 20.00 -18.13
N LYS A 29 33.27 18.97 -18.49
CA LYS A 29 33.01 18.11 -19.65
C LYS A 29 31.99 16.99 -19.36
N ALA A 30 31.96 16.50 -18.13
CA ALA A 30 31.00 15.45 -17.73
C ALA A 30 30.75 15.49 -16.23
N ASN A 31 29.53 15.14 -15.84
CA ASN A 31 29.17 14.87 -14.47
C ASN A 31 28.60 13.44 -14.40
N VAL A 32 29.27 12.55 -13.68
CA VAL A 32 28.83 11.17 -13.48
C VAL A 32 28.35 11.02 -12.04
N THR A 33 27.07 10.80 -11.90
CA THR A 33 26.44 10.59 -10.58
C THR A 33 26.05 9.12 -10.45
N VAL A 34 26.62 8.44 -9.46
CA VAL A 34 26.23 7.07 -9.10
C VAL A 34 25.38 7.13 -7.85
N PHE A 35 24.15 6.65 -7.96
CA PHE A 35 23.26 6.56 -6.81
C PHE A 35 22.71 5.15 -6.67
N ARG A 36 22.53 4.74 -5.44
CA ARG A 36 22.00 3.45 -5.08
C ARG A 36 20.50 3.57 -4.76
N HIS A 37 19.74 2.55 -5.16
CA HIS A 37 18.37 2.42 -4.71
C HIS A 37 18.31 2.29 -3.18
N ALA A 38 17.38 3.00 -2.52
CA ALA A 38 17.23 2.95 -1.08
C ALA A 38 16.91 1.53 -0.58
N ASP A 39 17.53 1.14 0.53
CA ASP A 39 17.23 -0.13 1.19
C ASP A 39 15.79 -0.12 1.71
N ARG A 40 15.06 -1.18 1.40
CA ARG A 40 13.69 -1.36 1.83
C ARG A 40 13.57 -2.60 2.69
N THR A 41 12.65 -2.56 3.63
CA THR A 41 12.25 -3.76 4.37
C THR A 41 11.65 -4.79 3.41
N PRO A 42 11.87 -6.09 3.63
CA PRO A 42 11.28 -7.13 2.78
C PRO A 42 9.76 -7.00 2.72
N LYS A 43 9.22 -7.04 1.51
CA LYS A 43 7.77 -7.10 1.31
C LYS A 43 7.27 -8.50 1.59
N GLN A 44 6.27 -8.60 2.44
CA GLN A 44 5.59 -9.85 2.74
C GLN A 44 4.11 -9.72 2.42
N LYS A 45 3.49 -10.84 2.06
CA LYS A 45 2.06 -10.90 1.75
C LYS A 45 1.47 -12.24 2.16
N LEU A 46 0.25 -12.19 2.65
CA LEU A 46 -0.65 -13.34 2.76
C LEU A 46 -1.79 -13.17 1.77
N LYS A 47 -2.18 -14.24 1.12
CA LYS A 47 -3.27 -14.26 0.15
C LYS A 47 -4.28 -15.33 0.55
N PHE A 48 -5.52 -14.92 0.70
CA PHE A 48 -6.65 -15.78 1.01
C PHE A 48 -7.67 -15.67 -0.10
N ASN A 49 -8.27 -16.80 -0.47
CA ASN A 49 -9.37 -16.85 -1.42
C ASN A 49 -10.59 -17.38 -0.67
N PHE A 50 -11.64 -16.60 -0.64
CA PHE A 50 -12.90 -16.92 0.03
C PHE A 50 -13.95 -17.24 -1.04
N PRO A 51 -14.51 -18.45 -1.04
CA PRO A 51 -15.66 -18.79 -1.89
C PRO A 51 -16.87 -18.00 -1.41
N ILE A 52 -17.70 -17.50 -2.34
CA ILE A 52 -18.89 -16.70 -1.97
C ILE A 52 -20.05 -17.59 -1.54
N ASP A 53 -20.05 -18.84 -1.96
CA ASP A 53 -21.11 -19.80 -1.67
C ASP A 53 -21.17 -20.17 -0.19
N GLU A 54 -20.08 -19.97 0.53
CA GLU A 54 -19.98 -20.27 1.96
C GLU A 54 -20.55 -19.13 2.82
N HIS A 55 -21.36 -19.50 3.80
CA HIS A 55 -22.04 -18.53 4.65
C HIS A 55 -21.08 -17.68 5.50
N TRP A 56 -19.99 -18.27 5.95
CA TRP A 56 -18.97 -17.61 6.76
C TRP A 56 -18.20 -16.52 6.00
N THR A 57 -18.31 -16.44 4.67
CA THR A 57 -17.64 -15.40 3.87
C THR A 57 -18.40 -14.08 3.84
N GLN A 58 -19.67 -14.07 4.24
CA GLN A 58 -20.54 -12.90 4.19
C GLN A 58 -20.00 -11.66 4.91
N PRO A 59 -19.33 -11.75 6.09
CA PRO A 59 -18.71 -10.60 6.72
C PRO A 59 -17.70 -9.89 5.81
N PHE A 60 -16.91 -10.64 5.03
CA PHE A 60 -15.96 -10.06 4.09
C PHE A 60 -16.63 -9.44 2.86
N VAL A 61 -17.73 -10.04 2.39
CA VAL A 61 -18.51 -9.48 1.28
C VAL A 61 -19.14 -8.14 1.69
N ARG A 62 -19.61 -8.01 2.93
CA ARG A 62 -20.13 -6.74 3.46
C ARG A 62 -19.10 -5.62 3.46
N LEU A 63 -17.80 -5.95 3.64
CA LEU A 63 -16.73 -4.95 3.58
C LEU A 63 -16.55 -4.35 2.17
N LEU A 64 -17.02 -5.02 1.11
CA LEU A 64 -17.01 -4.44 -0.23
C LEU A 64 -17.99 -3.28 -0.39
N ASN A 65 -19.00 -3.19 0.49
CA ASN A 65 -20.02 -2.14 0.45
C ASN A 65 -20.64 -1.93 -0.94
N GLY A 66 -20.81 -3.02 -1.71
CA GLY A 66 -21.33 -2.98 -3.07
C GLY A 66 -20.33 -2.58 -4.16
N GLU A 67 -19.10 -2.28 -3.80
CA GLU A 67 -18.04 -1.96 -4.77
C GLU A 67 -17.74 -3.17 -5.67
N LYS A 68 -17.63 -2.90 -6.97
CA LYS A 68 -17.32 -3.91 -7.98
C LYS A 68 -15.83 -4.04 -8.25
N GLU A 69 -15.06 -3.09 -7.75
CA GLU A 69 -13.62 -3.00 -7.96
C GLU A 69 -12.82 -3.40 -6.70
N GLU A 70 -11.53 -3.38 -6.81
CA GLU A 70 -10.62 -3.64 -5.70
C GLU A 70 -10.67 -2.52 -4.66
N ILE A 71 -10.87 -2.89 -3.41
CA ILE A 71 -10.80 -1.97 -2.27
C ILE A 71 -9.46 -2.12 -1.56
N ILE A 72 -8.82 -1.00 -1.26
CA ILE A 72 -7.56 -0.96 -0.52
C ILE A 72 -7.77 -0.30 0.84
N LEU A 73 -7.65 -1.09 1.89
CA LEU A 73 -7.75 -0.66 3.28
C LEU A 73 -6.34 -0.42 3.84
N ARG A 74 -6.07 0.81 4.30
CA ARG A 74 -4.75 1.23 4.80
C ARG A 74 -4.79 1.72 6.24
N GLU A 75 -5.90 2.30 6.65
CA GLU A 75 -6.05 2.86 7.98
C GLU A 75 -6.23 1.75 9.01
N LYS A 76 -5.70 1.97 10.20
CA LYS A 76 -5.82 1.01 11.30
C LYS A 76 -7.27 0.68 11.62
N ALA A 77 -8.15 1.69 11.59
CA ALA A 77 -9.60 1.49 11.80
C ALA A 77 -10.17 0.53 10.75
N GLN A 78 -9.84 0.74 9.47
CA GLN A 78 -10.26 -0.13 8.38
C GLN A 78 -9.71 -1.56 8.50
N LEU A 79 -8.44 -1.70 8.91
CA LEU A 79 -7.83 -3.02 9.13
C LEU A 79 -8.47 -3.76 10.30
N ARG A 80 -8.93 -3.05 11.33
CA ARG A 80 -9.69 -3.63 12.45
C ARG A 80 -11.05 -4.18 12.00
N LEU A 81 -11.70 -3.57 11.00
CA LEU A 81 -12.94 -4.12 10.43
C LEU A 81 -12.71 -5.51 9.82
N ILE A 82 -11.52 -5.75 9.25
CA ILE A 82 -11.18 -7.10 8.77
C ILE A 82 -11.04 -8.08 9.94
N ALA A 83 -10.43 -7.66 11.05
CA ALA A 83 -10.32 -8.52 12.23
C ALA A 83 -11.70 -8.86 12.79
N THR A 84 -12.61 -7.89 12.86
CA THR A 84 -14.02 -8.14 13.24
C THR A 84 -14.69 -9.13 12.28
N ALA A 85 -14.51 -8.95 10.96
CA ALA A 85 -15.06 -9.87 9.97
C ALA A 85 -14.48 -11.30 10.10
N VAL A 86 -13.21 -11.44 10.50
CA VAL A 86 -12.60 -12.75 10.78
C VAL A 86 -13.27 -13.43 11.99
N GLU A 87 -13.50 -12.69 13.07
CA GLU A 87 -14.16 -13.25 14.26
C GLU A 87 -15.63 -13.63 13.97
N GLU A 88 -16.36 -12.79 13.23
CA GLU A 88 -17.70 -13.13 12.77
C GLU A 88 -17.71 -14.38 11.89
N ALA A 89 -16.77 -14.50 10.96
CA ALA A 89 -16.66 -15.67 10.07
C ALA A 89 -16.41 -16.97 10.84
N LYS A 90 -15.56 -16.93 11.88
CA LYS A 90 -15.37 -18.07 12.78
C LYS A 90 -16.65 -18.47 13.50
N GLY A 91 -17.42 -17.48 13.96
CA GLY A 91 -18.70 -17.72 14.61
C GLY A 91 -19.78 -18.27 13.66
N LEU A 92 -19.66 -18.05 12.36
CA LEU A 92 -20.59 -18.51 11.33
C LEU A 92 -20.30 -19.94 10.83
N GLY A 93 -19.35 -20.63 11.46
CA GLY A 93 -19.11 -22.05 11.20
C GLY A 93 -18.03 -22.32 10.16
N ALA A 94 -17.06 -21.41 10.02
CA ALA A 94 -15.84 -21.74 9.29
C ALA A 94 -15.12 -22.88 10.03
N ASP A 95 -14.81 -23.95 9.32
CA ASP A 95 -14.17 -25.16 9.88
C ASP A 95 -12.93 -25.59 9.08
N GLY A 96 -12.28 -26.64 9.56
CA GLY A 96 -11.16 -27.29 8.89
C GLY A 96 -10.06 -26.32 8.44
N GLU A 97 -9.71 -26.37 7.17
CA GLU A 97 -8.67 -25.53 6.57
C GLU A 97 -9.00 -24.03 6.60
N ASP A 98 -10.26 -23.68 6.48
CA ASP A 98 -10.70 -22.29 6.43
C ASP A 98 -10.58 -21.63 7.80
N LEU A 99 -10.87 -22.35 8.87
CA LEU A 99 -10.62 -21.90 10.24
C LEU A 99 -9.12 -21.65 10.48
N VAL A 100 -8.24 -22.52 9.96
CA VAL A 100 -6.79 -22.33 10.06
C VAL A 100 -6.36 -21.08 9.30
N LYS A 101 -6.86 -20.89 8.08
CA LYS A 101 -6.58 -19.69 7.27
C LYS A 101 -7.06 -18.40 7.96
N LEU A 102 -8.26 -18.41 8.52
CA LEU A 102 -8.80 -17.28 9.26
C LEU A 102 -7.98 -16.97 10.51
N THR A 103 -7.53 -18.00 11.22
CA THR A 103 -6.66 -17.85 12.38
C THR A 103 -5.30 -17.28 12.00
N GLN A 104 -4.70 -17.73 10.90
CA GLN A 104 -3.45 -17.15 10.37
C GLN A 104 -3.63 -15.68 9.99
N LEU A 105 -4.74 -15.33 9.35
CA LEU A 105 -5.05 -13.94 8.99
C LEU A 105 -5.18 -13.08 10.23
N ASN A 106 -5.90 -13.56 11.25
CA ASN A 106 -6.10 -12.83 12.50
C ASN A 106 -4.77 -12.57 13.21
N ASN A 107 -3.93 -13.61 13.35
CA ASN A 107 -2.60 -13.49 13.96
C ASN A 107 -1.71 -12.50 13.19
N ALA A 108 -1.76 -12.53 11.86
CA ALA A 108 -1.02 -11.61 11.02
C ALA A 108 -1.53 -10.17 11.18
N LEU A 109 -2.84 -9.95 11.25
CA LEU A 109 -3.43 -8.63 11.51
C LEU A 109 -2.94 -8.09 12.86
N PHE A 110 -3.11 -8.83 13.95
CA PHE A 110 -2.68 -8.40 15.27
C PHE A 110 -1.20 -8.06 15.35
N SER A 111 -0.34 -8.88 14.74
CA SER A 111 1.11 -8.70 14.82
C SER A 111 1.65 -7.62 13.88
N LYS A 112 0.93 -7.27 12.80
CA LYS A 112 1.44 -6.41 11.72
C LYS A 112 0.64 -5.14 11.49
N ILE A 113 -0.51 -4.96 12.14
CA ILE A 113 -1.36 -3.77 11.97
C ILE A 113 -0.65 -2.46 12.30
N GLU A 114 0.29 -2.50 13.25
CA GLU A 114 1.06 -1.33 13.68
C GLU A 114 2.28 -1.05 12.79
N LEU A 115 2.64 -2.01 11.95
CA LEU A 115 3.78 -1.82 11.06
C LEU A 115 3.44 -0.84 9.94
N PRO A 116 4.34 0.09 9.66
CA PRO A 116 4.15 1.02 8.56
C PRO A 116 4.06 0.28 7.22
N GLY A 117 3.32 0.84 6.26
CA GLY A 117 3.08 0.22 4.94
C GLY A 117 2.12 -0.97 4.94
N THR A 118 1.56 -1.34 6.10
CA THR A 118 0.54 -2.39 6.19
C THR A 118 -0.73 -1.99 5.48
N LYS A 119 -1.25 -2.90 4.68
CA LYS A 119 -2.51 -2.71 3.94
C LYS A 119 -3.16 -4.04 3.60
N ALA A 120 -4.46 -4.01 3.47
CA ALA A 120 -5.24 -5.11 2.95
C ALA A 120 -5.92 -4.70 1.63
N GLN A 121 -6.02 -5.64 0.71
CA GLN A 121 -6.69 -5.47 -0.57
C GLN A 121 -7.77 -6.52 -0.68
N LEU A 122 -9.00 -6.09 -0.86
CA LEU A 122 -10.15 -6.94 -1.15
C LEU A 122 -10.42 -6.89 -2.65
N LYS A 123 -10.31 -8.03 -3.32
CA LYS A 123 -10.48 -8.16 -4.77
C LYS A 123 -11.67 -9.06 -5.06
N PRO A 124 -12.80 -8.50 -5.47
CA PRO A 124 -13.92 -9.29 -5.94
C PRO A 124 -13.57 -9.94 -7.30
N VAL A 125 -13.86 -11.21 -7.44
CA VAL A 125 -13.68 -11.95 -8.68
C VAL A 125 -15.04 -12.37 -9.20
N TYR A 126 -15.37 -11.91 -10.40
CA TYR A 126 -16.65 -12.17 -11.06
C TYR A 126 -16.54 -13.27 -12.08
N SER A 127 -17.66 -13.91 -12.39
CA SER A 127 -17.77 -14.86 -13.50
C SER A 127 -17.37 -14.21 -14.83
N LYS A 128 -16.96 -15.03 -15.80
CA LYS A 128 -16.68 -14.57 -17.15
C LYS A 128 -17.94 -13.91 -17.75
N LYS A 129 -17.75 -12.83 -18.51
CA LYS A 129 -18.84 -12.11 -19.16
C LYS A 129 -19.46 -13.03 -20.22
N GLN A 130 -20.72 -13.39 -20.02
CA GLN A 130 -21.53 -14.03 -21.07
C GLN A 130 -22.50 -13.01 -21.64
N PRO A 131 -22.81 -13.04 -22.95
CA PRO A 131 -23.80 -12.14 -23.56
C PRO A 131 -25.15 -12.30 -22.85
N GLY A 132 -25.71 -11.18 -22.36
CA GLY A 132 -27.04 -11.16 -21.72
C GLY A 132 -27.09 -11.56 -20.24
N GLN A 133 -25.97 -11.93 -19.61
CA GLN A 133 -25.96 -12.27 -18.18
C GLN A 133 -25.24 -11.22 -17.33
N VAL A 134 -25.81 -10.94 -16.15
CA VAL A 134 -25.16 -10.13 -15.12
C VAL A 134 -24.01 -10.95 -14.49
N ARG A 135 -22.84 -10.35 -14.39
CA ARG A 135 -21.67 -11.00 -13.75
C ARG A 135 -21.99 -11.30 -12.27
N LYS A 136 -21.87 -12.54 -11.89
CA LYS A 136 -21.99 -12.96 -10.49
C LYS A 136 -20.62 -12.93 -9.82
N LEU A 137 -20.58 -12.48 -8.58
CA LEU A 137 -19.41 -12.58 -7.72
C LEU A 137 -19.19 -14.08 -7.40
N THR A 138 -18.02 -14.62 -7.74
CA THR A 138 -17.71 -16.05 -7.54
C THR A 138 -16.80 -16.28 -6.36
N LYS A 139 -15.85 -15.40 -6.15
CA LYS A 139 -14.94 -15.47 -5.00
C LYS A 139 -14.44 -14.09 -4.60
N LEU A 140 -14.03 -13.96 -3.37
CA LEU A 140 -13.36 -12.80 -2.84
C LEU A 140 -11.91 -13.16 -2.52
N THR A 141 -10.96 -12.38 -3.04
CA THR A 141 -9.55 -12.54 -2.71
C THR A 141 -9.12 -11.44 -1.77
N LEU A 142 -8.66 -11.79 -0.58
CA LEU A 142 -8.04 -10.87 0.36
C LEU A 142 -6.52 -11.03 0.28
N VAL A 143 -5.82 -9.91 0.08
CA VAL A 143 -4.36 -9.87 0.07
C VAL A 143 -3.89 -8.91 1.16
N PHE A 144 -3.36 -9.45 2.23
CA PHE A 144 -2.77 -8.69 3.32
C PHE A 144 -1.28 -8.52 3.08
N LYS A 145 -0.79 -7.29 3.13
CA LYS A 145 0.60 -6.92 2.79
C LYS A 145 1.19 -6.04 3.87
N TRP A 146 2.50 -6.21 4.13
CA TRP A 146 3.27 -5.36 5.03
C TRP A 146 4.72 -5.26 4.57
N GLY A 147 5.47 -4.31 5.13
CA GLY A 147 6.85 -4.04 4.75
C GLY A 147 6.98 -3.29 3.42
N GLY A 148 8.20 -3.25 2.90
CA GLY A 148 8.55 -2.52 1.67
C GLY A 148 8.78 -1.03 1.89
N GLU A 149 8.92 -0.60 3.13
CA GLU A 149 9.30 0.78 3.45
C GLU A 149 10.78 1.02 3.29
N VAL A 150 11.09 2.25 2.97
CA VAL A 150 12.47 2.72 2.89
C VAL A 150 13.05 2.75 4.30
N ARG A 151 14.13 2.04 4.55
CA ARG A 151 14.91 2.20 5.77
C ARG A 151 15.53 3.58 5.78
N ARG A 152 15.23 4.35 6.79
CA ARG A 152 16.03 5.52 7.13
C ARG A 152 17.35 5.00 7.70
N SER A 153 18.35 4.83 6.86
CA SER A 153 19.72 4.70 7.36
C SER A 153 20.04 6.02 8.05
N ILE A 154 20.12 6.01 9.34
CA ILE A 154 20.71 7.11 10.10
C ILE A 154 22.20 7.07 9.71
N LEU A 155 22.58 7.89 8.75
CA LEU A 155 23.99 8.27 8.59
C LEU A 155 24.37 9.00 9.88
N ARG A 156 24.98 8.28 10.81
CA ARG A 156 25.79 8.90 11.86
C ARG A 156 27.07 9.33 11.15
N LEU A 157 27.15 10.61 10.84
CA LEU A 157 28.40 11.30 10.54
C LEU A 157 29.18 11.46 11.85
#